data_1f43c7135653c6b9c8267e1a32b97511
#
_entry.id   1f43c7135653c6b9c8267e1a32b97511
#
_cell.length_a   1.000
_cell.length_b   1.000
_cell.length_c   1.000
_cell.angle_alpha   90.00
_cell.angle_beta   90.00
_cell.angle_gamma   90.00
#
_symmetry.space_group_name_H-M   'P 1'
#
loop_
_entity.id
_entity.type
_entity.pdbx_description
1 polymer ?
#
loop_
_entity_poly.entity_id
_entity_poly.type
_entity_poly.pdbx_seq_one_letter_code
_entity_poly.pdbx_strand_id
1 'polypeptide(L)'
;MAIVQNDTMIKAYNKLDDFNFPSAITSFSVLGEVYSEVMQVVVRSDLKDTVKTLADVKGLRVSIGDAGSGTEANAKALLAAYGVSTDDITVQNLSVNNSADAMKDGKLDVFFFTSGAPTTAITELQTAMDIYLLGLDDAVMDEFIANNKVGDYAVYAKMAVTHDQYACIPADAPITTIGVTATYIVSNSLSEDQVYNMTKALWESKDEIAKAHAVGSGMDINNAFVTIGNVPLHPGAAKYYTEMGLNVG
;
A
#
# COMPACT_ATOMS: atom_id res chain seq x y z
N MET A 1 -11.81 -4.21 -15.30
CA MET A 1 -11.45 -4.39 -13.87
C MET A 1 -9.99 -4.00 -13.70
N ALA A 2 -9.67 -3.35 -12.59
CA ALA A 2 -8.30 -3.02 -12.17
C ALA A 2 -8.19 -3.19 -10.66
N ILE A 3 -6.95 -3.41 -10.17
CA ILE A 3 -6.63 -3.30 -8.75
C ILE A 3 -5.88 -2.00 -8.52
N VAL A 4 -6.27 -1.25 -7.50
CA VAL A 4 -5.72 0.06 -7.15
C VAL A 4 -5.64 0.20 -5.64
N GLN A 5 -4.84 1.14 -5.15
CA GLN A 5 -4.85 1.52 -3.74
C GLN A 5 -6.10 2.37 -3.43
N ASN A 6 -6.72 2.15 -2.27
CA ASN A 6 -7.93 2.87 -1.86
C ASN A 6 -7.73 4.39 -1.80
N ASP A 7 -6.56 4.87 -1.35
CA ASP A 7 -6.23 6.30 -1.30
C ASP A 7 -6.22 6.93 -2.69
N THR A 8 -5.55 6.28 -3.65
CA THR A 8 -5.51 6.72 -5.07
C THR A 8 -6.89 6.69 -5.69
N MET A 9 -7.68 5.63 -5.43
CA MET A 9 -9.06 5.48 -5.89
C MET A 9 -9.94 6.64 -5.40
N ILE A 10 -9.91 6.92 -4.10
CA ILE A 10 -10.74 7.97 -3.50
C ILE A 10 -10.32 9.35 -3.99
N LYS A 11 -9.00 9.61 -4.11
CA LYS A 11 -8.47 10.86 -4.66
C LYS A 11 -8.88 11.08 -6.11
N ALA A 12 -8.81 10.04 -6.94
CA ALA A 12 -9.26 10.10 -8.34
C ALA A 12 -10.76 10.37 -8.47
N TYR A 13 -11.57 9.69 -7.64
CA TYR A 13 -13.03 9.85 -7.65
C TYR A 13 -13.47 11.25 -7.22
N ASN A 14 -12.76 11.88 -6.28
CA ASN A 14 -13.07 13.19 -5.73
C ASN A 14 -12.28 14.35 -6.38
N LYS A 15 -11.45 14.08 -7.38
CA LYS A 15 -10.56 15.08 -8.01
C LYS A 15 -9.68 15.79 -6.97
N LEU A 16 -8.98 15.08 -6.13
CA LEU A 16 -8.01 15.69 -5.24
C LEU A 16 -6.68 15.88 -5.96
N ASP A 17 -6.04 17.03 -5.74
CA ASP A 17 -4.98 17.58 -6.59
C ASP A 17 -3.64 16.83 -6.54
N ASP A 18 -3.44 15.89 -5.62
CA ASP A 18 -2.18 15.16 -5.41
C ASP A 18 -1.68 14.40 -6.65
N PHE A 19 -2.59 14.04 -7.57
CA PHE A 19 -2.29 13.25 -8.78
C PHE A 19 -2.53 14.01 -10.09
N ASN A 20 -2.82 15.31 -10.06
CA ASN A 20 -3.11 16.12 -11.27
C ASN A 20 -4.18 15.53 -12.18
N PHE A 21 -5.22 14.90 -11.65
CA PHE A 21 -6.35 14.44 -12.45
C PHE A 21 -7.06 15.63 -13.09
N PRO A 22 -7.30 15.63 -14.41
CA PRO A 22 -7.94 16.75 -15.10
C PRO A 22 -9.40 16.96 -14.65
N SER A 23 -10.07 15.90 -14.22
CA SER A 23 -11.44 15.90 -13.70
C SER A 23 -11.64 14.72 -12.75
N ALA A 24 -12.72 14.76 -11.97
CA ALA A 24 -13.15 13.59 -11.19
C ALA A 24 -13.39 12.38 -12.11
N ILE A 25 -12.89 11.22 -11.72
CA ILE A 25 -13.05 9.97 -12.45
C ILE A 25 -14.14 9.15 -11.75
N THR A 26 -15.37 9.26 -12.23
CA THR A 26 -16.55 8.61 -11.63
C THR A 26 -17.12 7.47 -12.48
N SER A 27 -16.37 7.02 -13.50
CA SER A 27 -16.81 5.97 -14.44
C SER A 27 -16.57 4.54 -13.92
N PHE A 28 -16.17 4.41 -12.67
CA PHE A 28 -15.94 3.13 -12.00
C PHE A 28 -16.68 3.04 -10.66
N SER A 29 -16.84 1.82 -10.19
CA SER A 29 -17.34 1.49 -8.85
C SER A 29 -16.46 0.41 -8.22
N VAL A 30 -16.58 0.25 -6.91
CA VAL A 30 -15.81 -0.76 -6.17
C VAL A 30 -16.46 -2.13 -6.36
N LEU A 31 -15.61 -3.13 -6.62
CA LEU A 31 -15.97 -4.52 -6.53
C LEU A 31 -15.68 -5.04 -5.11
N GLY A 32 -14.54 -4.70 -4.53
CA GLY A 32 -14.19 -5.06 -3.15
C GLY A 32 -12.73 -4.78 -2.81
N GLU A 33 -12.49 -4.52 -1.53
CA GLU A 33 -11.16 -4.49 -0.92
C GLU A 33 -10.69 -5.91 -0.63
N VAL A 34 -9.41 -6.20 -0.80
CA VAL A 34 -8.91 -7.57 -0.75
C VAL A 34 -7.83 -7.81 0.27
N TYR A 35 -6.79 -6.97 0.34
CA TYR A 35 -5.71 -7.10 1.32
C TYR A 35 -5.06 -5.76 1.62
N SER A 36 -4.39 -5.71 2.76
CA SER A 36 -3.63 -4.52 3.16
C SER A 36 -2.30 -4.46 2.41
N GLU A 37 -1.92 -3.27 1.98
CA GLU A 37 -0.60 -2.93 1.45
C GLU A 37 0.11 -2.02 2.44
N VAL A 38 1.24 -2.49 2.96
CA VAL A 38 2.04 -1.75 3.93
C VAL A 38 3.18 -1.01 3.24
N MET A 39 3.49 0.19 3.70
CA MET A 39 4.67 0.90 3.25
C MET A 39 5.90 0.30 3.92
N GLN A 40 6.79 -0.25 3.11
CA GLN A 40 8.00 -0.92 3.51
C GLN A 40 9.18 0.00 3.17
N VAL A 41 9.90 0.45 4.19
CA VAL A 41 11.11 1.26 4.04
C VAL A 41 12.31 0.37 4.31
N VAL A 42 12.99 -0.04 3.25
CA VAL A 42 14.15 -0.93 3.31
C VAL A 42 15.42 -0.12 3.33
N VAL A 43 16.29 -0.40 4.28
CA VAL A 43 17.55 0.34 4.49
C VAL A 43 18.72 -0.65 4.58
N ARG A 44 19.86 -0.31 4.02
CA ARG A 44 21.10 -1.07 4.18
C ARG A 44 21.50 -1.15 5.66
N SER A 45 21.93 -2.32 6.12
CA SER A 45 22.24 -2.55 7.55
C SER A 45 23.42 -1.74 8.07
N ASP A 46 24.38 -1.38 7.22
CA ASP A 46 25.51 -0.52 7.60
C ASP A 46 25.11 0.93 7.95
N LEU A 47 23.89 1.34 7.60
CA LEU A 47 23.31 2.62 7.98
C LEU A 47 22.45 2.56 9.26
N LYS A 48 22.34 1.39 9.90
CA LYS A 48 21.45 1.18 11.05
C LYS A 48 21.74 2.10 12.23
N ASP A 49 22.98 2.55 12.39
CA ASP A 49 23.35 3.44 13.49
C ASP A 49 23.11 4.92 13.16
N THR A 50 22.98 5.28 11.90
CA THR A 50 22.79 6.66 11.41
C THR A 50 21.39 6.95 10.94
N VAL A 51 20.66 5.98 10.38
CA VAL A 51 19.28 6.14 9.93
C VAL A 51 18.35 5.47 10.95
N LYS A 52 17.77 6.27 11.82
CA LYS A 52 16.81 5.85 12.87
C LYS A 52 15.37 6.24 12.51
N THR A 53 15.21 7.33 11.76
CA THR A 53 13.94 7.86 11.30
C THR A 53 14.05 8.26 9.82
N LEU A 54 12.92 8.57 9.18
CA LEU A 54 12.96 9.09 7.81
C LEU A 54 13.59 10.49 7.71
N ALA A 55 13.71 11.24 8.80
CA ALA A 55 14.43 12.52 8.78
C ALA A 55 15.93 12.34 8.49
N ASP A 56 16.49 11.16 8.80
CA ASP A 56 17.91 10.87 8.66
C ASP A 56 18.33 10.44 7.24
N VAL A 57 17.38 10.33 6.30
CA VAL A 57 17.69 9.91 4.92
C VAL A 57 18.23 11.04 4.03
N LYS A 58 18.35 12.26 4.57
CA LYS A 58 18.91 13.42 3.83
C LYS A 58 20.32 13.14 3.33
N GLY A 59 20.56 13.45 2.05
CA GLY A 59 21.82 13.21 1.37
C GLY A 59 22.01 11.78 0.86
N LEU A 60 21.12 10.84 1.18
CA LEU A 60 21.20 9.46 0.73
C LEU A 60 20.58 9.26 -0.66
N ARG A 61 20.94 8.13 -1.29
CA ARG A 61 20.35 7.65 -2.54
C ARG A 61 19.08 6.86 -2.20
N VAL A 62 17.92 7.39 -2.58
CA VAL A 62 16.61 6.85 -2.18
C VAL A 62 15.76 6.52 -3.39
N SER A 63 15.35 5.27 -3.53
CA SER A 63 14.30 4.90 -4.48
C SER A 63 12.93 5.10 -3.85
N ILE A 64 12.11 5.94 -4.49
CA ILE A 64 10.75 6.26 -4.04
C ILE A 64 9.68 5.48 -4.82
N GLY A 65 10.06 4.44 -5.56
CA GLY A 65 9.19 3.64 -6.42
C GLY A 65 9.16 4.10 -7.87
N ASP A 66 8.48 3.35 -8.71
CA ASP A 66 8.32 3.69 -10.13
C ASP A 66 7.62 5.04 -10.30
N ALA A 67 8.04 5.80 -11.31
CA ALA A 67 7.43 7.08 -11.62
C ALA A 67 5.92 6.95 -11.89
N GLY A 68 5.10 7.76 -11.23
CA GLY A 68 3.64 7.73 -11.32
C GLY A 68 2.96 6.59 -10.55
N SER A 69 3.72 5.82 -9.74
CA SER A 69 3.16 4.77 -8.90
C SER A 69 2.56 5.29 -7.59
N GLY A 70 1.66 4.50 -6.98
CA GLY A 70 1.18 4.76 -5.62
C GLY A 70 2.31 4.75 -4.58
N THR A 71 3.35 3.91 -4.77
CA THR A 71 4.55 3.94 -3.93
C THR A 71 5.24 5.29 -3.98
N GLU A 72 5.42 5.90 -5.17
CA GLU A 72 6.04 7.22 -5.30
C GLU A 72 5.23 8.30 -4.57
N ALA A 73 3.93 8.31 -4.76
CA ALA A 73 3.05 9.28 -4.10
C ALA A 73 3.11 9.14 -2.57
N ASN A 74 3.01 7.93 -2.07
CA ASN A 74 3.06 7.63 -0.64
C ASN A 74 4.44 7.92 -0.03
N ALA A 75 5.54 7.59 -0.74
CA ALA A 75 6.89 7.88 -0.29
C ALA A 75 7.13 9.40 -0.15
N LYS A 76 6.71 10.18 -1.16
CA LYS A 76 6.82 11.66 -1.12
C LYS A 76 6.02 12.26 0.04
N ALA A 77 4.79 11.82 0.23
CA ALA A 77 3.94 12.29 1.31
C ALA A 77 4.54 11.96 2.70
N LEU A 78 5.07 10.75 2.85
CA LEU A 78 5.67 10.32 4.10
C LEU A 78 7.00 11.03 4.39
N LEU A 79 7.88 11.19 3.39
CA LEU A 79 9.10 11.97 3.51
C LEU A 79 8.79 13.41 3.96
N ALA A 80 7.77 14.04 3.35
CA ALA A 80 7.34 15.39 3.73
C ALA A 80 6.87 15.47 5.18
N ALA A 81 6.19 14.43 5.71
CA ALA A 81 5.79 14.37 7.11
C ALA A 81 6.98 14.34 8.07
N TYR A 82 8.15 13.87 7.61
CA TYR A 82 9.42 13.91 8.34
C TYR A 82 10.28 15.14 8.01
N GLY A 83 9.75 16.14 7.28
CA GLY A 83 10.48 17.33 6.89
C GLY A 83 11.60 17.08 5.88
N VAL A 84 11.44 16.04 5.05
CA VAL A 84 12.36 15.68 3.97
C VAL A 84 11.68 15.95 2.64
N SER A 85 12.30 16.78 1.80
CA SER A 85 11.87 17.00 0.42
C SER A 85 12.64 16.07 -0.54
N THR A 86 12.16 15.95 -1.76
CA THR A 86 12.89 15.23 -2.81
C THR A 86 14.23 15.91 -3.18
N ASP A 87 14.40 17.21 -2.90
CA ASP A 87 15.65 17.92 -3.11
C ASP A 87 16.70 17.63 -2.03
N ASP A 88 16.28 17.10 -0.87
CA ASP A 88 17.16 16.70 0.22
C ASP A 88 17.82 15.33 0.00
N ILE A 89 17.43 14.56 -1.01
CA ILE A 89 17.87 13.19 -1.29
C ILE A 89 18.29 13.02 -2.76
N THR A 90 19.06 11.98 -3.06
CA THR A 90 19.30 11.59 -4.45
C THR A 90 18.19 10.63 -4.88
N VAL A 91 17.15 11.16 -5.50
CA VAL A 91 15.96 10.40 -5.92
C VAL A 91 16.30 9.42 -7.04
N GLN A 92 15.78 8.20 -6.90
CA GLN A 92 15.69 7.22 -7.99
C GLN A 92 14.25 6.74 -8.10
N ASN A 93 13.76 6.58 -9.33
CA ASN A 93 12.44 6.00 -9.61
C ASN A 93 12.65 4.59 -10.18
N LEU A 94 12.63 3.59 -9.31
CA LEU A 94 12.91 2.21 -9.64
C LEU A 94 11.78 1.29 -9.16
N SER A 95 11.52 0.22 -9.92
CA SER A 95 10.69 -0.89 -9.44
C SER A 95 11.32 -1.55 -8.22
N VAL A 96 10.55 -2.30 -7.46
CA VAL A 96 11.07 -3.00 -6.26
C VAL A 96 12.22 -3.94 -6.59
N ASN A 97 12.15 -4.67 -7.72
CA ASN A 97 13.23 -5.56 -8.15
C ASN A 97 14.50 -4.78 -8.51
N ASN A 98 14.37 -3.70 -9.29
CA ASN A 98 15.48 -2.84 -9.65
C ASN A 98 16.08 -2.12 -8.43
N SER A 99 15.24 -1.76 -7.43
CA SER A 99 15.70 -1.19 -6.16
C SER A 99 16.52 -2.20 -5.36
N ALA A 100 16.06 -3.45 -5.26
CA ALA A 100 16.79 -4.51 -4.59
C ALA A 100 18.13 -4.79 -5.29
N ASP A 101 18.16 -4.84 -6.62
CA ASP A 101 19.39 -5.02 -7.38
C ASP A 101 20.36 -3.83 -7.23
N ALA A 102 19.85 -2.60 -7.31
CA ALA A 102 20.66 -1.40 -7.08
C ALA A 102 21.26 -1.35 -5.66
N MET A 103 20.51 -1.84 -4.65
CA MET A 103 21.00 -1.92 -3.28
C MET A 103 22.11 -2.97 -3.13
N LYS A 104 21.96 -4.15 -3.72
CA LYS A 104 23.01 -5.19 -3.79
C LYS A 104 24.29 -4.68 -4.46
N ASP A 105 24.13 -3.88 -5.52
CA ASP A 105 25.27 -3.25 -6.24
C ASP A 105 25.89 -2.07 -5.48
N GLY A 106 25.39 -1.71 -4.29
CA GLY A 106 25.86 -0.54 -3.54
C GLY A 106 25.53 0.81 -4.18
N LYS A 107 24.56 0.84 -5.08
CA LYS A 107 24.11 2.05 -5.81
C LYS A 107 22.90 2.73 -5.16
N LEU A 108 22.27 2.09 -4.15
CA LEU A 108 21.09 2.56 -3.45
C LEU A 108 21.27 2.34 -1.95
N ASP A 109 20.77 3.28 -1.14
CA ASP A 109 20.89 3.25 0.32
C ASP A 109 19.57 2.90 1.00
N VAL A 110 18.45 3.43 0.46
CA VAL A 110 17.10 3.26 0.98
C VAL A 110 16.14 3.07 -0.19
N PHE A 111 15.13 2.23 -0.01
CA PHE A 111 13.99 2.24 -0.94
C PHE A 111 12.65 2.05 -0.24
N PHE A 112 11.64 2.66 -0.83
CA PHE A 112 10.24 2.52 -0.46
C PHE A 112 9.56 1.50 -1.37
N PHE A 113 8.63 0.74 -0.80
CA PHE A 113 7.71 -0.10 -1.55
C PHE A 113 6.39 -0.26 -0.79
N THR A 114 5.29 0.03 -1.44
CA THR A 114 3.95 -0.17 -0.88
C THR A 114 3.31 -1.38 -1.53
N SER A 115 3.11 -2.44 -0.76
CA SER A 115 2.55 -3.70 -1.23
C SER A 115 2.17 -4.59 -0.05
N GLY A 116 1.49 -5.70 -0.32
CA GLY A 116 1.33 -6.77 0.66
C GLY A 116 2.67 -7.33 1.13
N ALA A 117 2.80 -7.58 2.42
CA ALA A 117 3.98 -8.22 3.00
C ALA A 117 3.67 -9.69 3.34
N PRO A 118 4.60 -10.64 3.09
CA PRO A 118 5.96 -10.44 2.56
C PRO A 118 5.99 -10.19 1.04
N THR A 119 6.97 -9.37 0.60
CA THR A 119 7.29 -9.14 -0.81
C THR A 119 8.47 -10.01 -1.22
N THR A 120 8.37 -10.74 -2.33
CA THR A 120 9.42 -11.66 -2.80
C THR A 120 10.78 -10.98 -2.96
N ALA A 121 10.83 -9.80 -3.60
CA ALA A 121 12.08 -9.07 -3.80
C ALA A 121 12.79 -8.71 -2.48
N ILE A 122 12.06 -8.36 -1.42
CA ILE A 122 12.63 -8.03 -0.10
C ILE A 122 13.06 -9.33 0.61
N THR A 123 12.26 -10.41 0.47
CA THR A 123 12.62 -11.72 1.02
C THR A 123 13.91 -12.26 0.39
N GLU A 124 14.07 -12.12 -0.91
CA GLU A 124 15.31 -12.51 -1.60
C GLU A 124 16.48 -11.59 -1.23
N LEU A 125 16.24 -10.28 -1.13
CA LEU A 125 17.28 -9.31 -0.75
C LEU A 125 17.85 -9.61 0.63
N GLN A 126 17.02 -9.89 1.65
CA GLN A 126 17.49 -10.19 3.00
C GLN A 126 18.30 -11.48 3.10
N THR A 127 18.20 -12.39 2.11
CA THR A 127 19.07 -13.58 2.04
C THR A 127 20.39 -13.29 1.34
N ALA A 128 20.46 -12.25 0.52
CA ALA A 128 21.63 -11.88 -0.26
C ALA A 128 22.54 -10.88 0.47
N MET A 129 21.96 -10.01 1.29
CA MET A 129 22.70 -9.01 2.09
C MET A 129 21.92 -8.62 3.34
N ASP A 130 22.64 -8.09 4.33
CA ASP A 130 22.02 -7.59 5.55
C ASP A 130 21.27 -6.26 5.27
N ILE A 131 20.00 -6.26 5.60
CA ILE A 131 19.10 -5.10 5.54
C ILE A 131 18.32 -4.98 6.84
N TYR A 132 17.65 -3.86 7.04
CA TYR A 132 16.59 -3.73 8.03
C TYR A 132 15.40 -2.94 7.42
N LEU A 133 14.22 -3.16 7.98
CA LEU A 133 13.04 -2.37 7.68
C LEU A 133 12.92 -1.29 8.74
N LEU A 134 12.81 -0.04 8.31
CA LEU A 134 12.65 1.11 9.19
C LEU A 134 11.20 1.22 9.64
N GLY A 135 10.96 1.15 10.95
CA GLY A 135 9.66 1.48 11.53
C GLY A 135 9.44 3.00 11.56
N LEU A 136 8.20 3.41 11.61
CA LEU A 136 7.81 4.82 11.63
C LEU A 136 7.42 5.26 13.04
N ASP A 137 7.64 6.54 13.34
CA ASP A 137 7.30 7.14 14.62
C ASP A 137 5.79 7.25 14.80
N ASP A 138 5.27 6.75 15.92
CA ASP A 138 3.84 6.73 16.20
C ASP A 138 3.17 8.10 16.11
N ALA A 139 3.81 9.15 16.65
CA ALA A 139 3.28 10.51 16.61
C ALA A 139 3.21 11.06 15.18
N VAL A 140 4.23 10.79 14.35
CA VAL A 140 4.24 11.22 12.95
C VAL A 140 3.18 10.47 12.15
N MET A 141 3.00 9.17 12.42
CA MET A 141 1.94 8.38 11.76
C MET A 141 0.54 8.89 12.14
N ASP A 142 0.30 9.22 13.41
CA ASP A 142 -0.99 9.77 13.86
C ASP A 142 -1.30 11.10 13.16
N GLU A 143 -0.33 12.00 13.10
CA GLU A 143 -0.46 13.28 12.40
C GLU A 143 -0.64 13.07 10.89
N PHE A 144 0.12 12.16 10.27
CA PHE A 144 0.01 11.83 8.86
C PHE A 144 -1.39 11.32 8.52
N ILE A 145 -1.92 10.36 9.29
CA ILE A 145 -3.26 9.80 9.07
C ILE A 145 -4.34 10.88 9.26
N ALA A 146 -4.18 11.74 10.28
CA ALA A 146 -5.14 12.81 10.55
C ALA A 146 -5.18 13.85 9.42
N ASN A 147 -4.03 14.19 8.84
CA ASN A 147 -3.89 15.21 7.80
C ASN A 147 -4.19 14.69 6.39
N ASN A 148 -4.18 13.36 6.18
CA ASN A 148 -4.43 12.74 4.87
C ASN A 148 -5.81 12.07 4.78
N LYS A 149 -6.82 12.62 5.43
CA LYS A 149 -8.22 12.20 5.27
C LYS A 149 -8.81 12.78 3.99
N VAL A 150 -9.78 12.06 3.44
CA VAL A 150 -10.63 12.55 2.36
C VAL A 150 -12.03 12.80 2.91
N GLY A 151 -12.37 14.05 3.20
CA GLY A 151 -13.54 14.39 4.02
C GLY A 151 -13.39 13.75 5.41
N ASP A 152 -14.38 12.97 5.82
CA ASP A 152 -14.34 12.23 7.10
C ASP A 152 -13.67 10.85 7.01
N TYR A 153 -13.27 10.43 5.80
CA TYR A 153 -12.73 9.08 5.55
C TYR A 153 -11.22 9.02 5.80
N ALA A 154 -10.79 8.14 6.69
CA ALA A 154 -9.38 7.77 6.84
C ALA A 154 -9.01 6.80 5.71
N VAL A 155 -7.98 7.15 4.92
CA VAL A 155 -7.50 6.33 3.81
C VAL A 155 -6.24 5.55 4.16
N TYR A 156 -5.58 5.93 5.25
CA TYR A 156 -4.39 5.27 5.79
C TYR A 156 -4.69 4.70 7.17
N ALA A 157 -3.99 3.61 7.51
CA ALA A 157 -4.04 3.00 8.84
C ALA A 157 -2.64 2.62 9.32
N LYS A 158 -2.43 2.59 10.65
CA LYS A 158 -1.22 1.97 11.22
C LYS A 158 -1.29 0.47 11.05
N MET A 159 -0.18 -0.13 10.63
CA MET A 159 -0.06 -1.56 10.39
C MET A 159 1.28 -2.07 10.92
N ALA A 160 1.29 -3.29 11.45
CA ALA A 160 2.51 -3.93 11.89
C ALA A 160 3.10 -4.81 10.78
N VAL A 161 4.44 -4.85 10.70
CA VAL A 161 5.19 -5.84 9.92
C VAL A 161 6.06 -6.63 10.89
N THR A 162 6.00 -7.95 10.80
CA THR A 162 6.52 -8.86 11.80
C THR A 162 7.67 -9.73 11.30
N HIS A 163 8.33 -10.42 12.23
CA HIS A 163 9.36 -11.41 11.91
C HIS A 163 8.85 -12.52 10.98
N ASP A 164 7.60 -12.95 11.14
CA ASP A 164 7.02 -14.01 10.31
C ASP A 164 6.92 -13.60 8.82
N GLN A 165 6.86 -12.29 8.57
CA GLN A 165 6.88 -11.74 7.21
C GLN A 165 8.31 -11.54 6.70
N TYR A 166 9.22 -11.05 7.56
CA TYR A 166 10.62 -10.82 7.19
C TYR A 166 11.58 -11.17 8.35
N ALA A 167 12.48 -12.11 8.12
CA ALA A 167 13.44 -12.54 9.12
C ALA A 167 14.42 -11.45 9.60
N CYS A 168 14.59 -10.37 8.81
CA CYS A 168 15.40 -9.21 9.21
C CYS A 168 14.73 -8.33 10.30
N ILE A 169 13.45 -8.55 10.59
CA ILE A 169 12.74 -7.91 11.73
C ILE A 169 12.94 -8.78 12.97
N PRO A 170 13.34 -8.23 14.13
CA PRO A 170 13.45 -9.00 15.37
C PRO A 170 12.10 -9.62 15.78
N ALA A 171 12.13 -10.86 16.28
CA ALA A 171 10.92 -11.60 16.64
C ALA A 171 10.13 -10.96 17.81
N ASP A 172 10.82 -10.24 18.68
CA ASP A 172 10.26 -9.55 19.85
C ASP A 172 9.98 -8.05 19.62
N ALA A 173 10.28 -7.53 18.42
CA ALA A 173 10.15 -6.11 18.08
C ALA A 173 9.60 -5.93 16.66
N PRO A 174 8.29 -6.16 16.43
CA PRO A 174 7.66 -5.83 15.17
C PRO A 174 7.78 -4.33 14.90
N ILE A 175 7.89 -3.96 13.64
CA ILE A 175 7.87 -2.56 13.24
C ILE A 175 6.43 -2.11 12.96
N THR A 176 6.16 -0.83 13.23
CA THR A 176 4.90 -0.18 12.85
C THR A 176 5.15 0.73 11.66
N THR A 177 4.23 0.73 10.71
CA THR A 177 4.24 1.54 9.50
C THR A 177 2.81 1.96 9.18
N ILE A 178 2.64 2.71 8.10
CA ILE A 178 1.31 3.00 7.53
C ILE A 178 1.02 2.07 6.37
N GLY A 179 -0.26 1.88 6.09
CA GLY A 179 -0.71 1.10 4.93
C GLY A 179 -2.01 1.63 4.37
N VAL A 180 -2.30 1.13 3.19
CA VAL A 180 -3.51 1.33 2.39
C VAL A 180 -4.14 -0.02 2.08
N THR A 181 -5.27 -0.03 1.40
CA THR A 181 -5.96 -1.27 1.04
C THR A 181 -6.00 -1.45 -0.47
N ALA A 182 -5.57 -2.62 -0.94
CA ALA A 182 -5.72 -3.02 -2.33
C ALA A 182 -7.19 -3.26 -2.66
N THR A 183 -7.71 -2.54 -3.64
CA THR A 183 -9.14 -2.47 -3.96
C THR A 183 -9.37 -2.81 -5.43
N TYR A 184 -10.24 -3.75 -5.71
CA TYR A 184 -10.73 -3.99 -7.07
C TYR A 184 -11.80 -2.98 -7.44
N ILE A 185 -11.60 -2.32 -8.58
CA ILE A 185 -12.57 -1.44 -9.23
C ILE A 185 -13.00 -2.00 -10.58
N VAL A 186 -14.23 -1.69 -10.95
CA VAL A 186 -14.84 -2.11 -12.22
C VAL A 186 -15.50 -0.94 -12.93
N SER A 187 -15.59 -1.01 -14.26
CA SER A 187 -16.32 -0.01 -15.03
C SER A 187 -17.82 -0.07 -14.70
N ASN A 188 -18.44 1.10 -14.56
CA ASN A 188 -19.90 1.22 -14.41
C ASN A 188 -20.70 0.71 -15.62
N SER A 189 -20.03 0.43 -16.75
CA SER A 189 -20.67 -0.16 -17.95
C SER A 189 -20.90 -1.66 -17.86
N LEU A 190 -20.32 -2.35 -16.87
CA LEU A 190 -20.57 -3.77 -16.64
C LEU A 190 -21.99 -3.97 -16.08
N SER A 191 -22.61 -5.09 -16.45
CA SER A 191 -23.94 -5.41 -15.90
C SER A 191 -23.86 -5.89 -14.45
N GLU A 192 -24.96 -5.78 -13.73
CA GLU A 192 -25.09 -6.27 -12.36
C GLU A 192 -24.69 -7.74 -12.27
N ASP A 193 -25.19 -8.59 -13.17
CA ASP A 193 -24.88 -10.04 -13.17
C ASP A 193 -23.39 -10.33 -13.43
N GLN A 194 -22.74 -9.56 -14.31
CA GLN A 194 -21.31 -9.71 -14.55
C GLN A 194 -20.53 -9.43 -13.28
N VAL A 195 -20.78 -8.31 -12.61
CA VAL A 195 -20.03 -7.94 -11.42
C VAL A 195 -20.40 -8.80 -10.22
N TYR A 196 -21.66 -9.22 -10.09
CA TYR A 196 -22.06 -10.21 -9.10
C TYR A 196 -21.24 -11.50 -9.23
N ASN A 197 -21.15 -12.07 -10.44
CA ASN A 197 -20.38 -13.29 -10.68
C ASN A 197 -18.86 -13.09 -10.45
N MET A 198 -18.32 -11.93 -10.79
CA MET A 198 -16.91 -11.59 -10.50
C MET A 198 -16.65 -11.52 -8.99
N THR A 199 -17.52 -10.85 -8.24
CA THR A 199 -17.41 -10.73 -6.79
C THR A 199 -17.50 -12.10 -6.12
N LYS A 200 -18.48 -12.90 -6.53
CA LYS A 200 -18.65 -14.28 -6.06
C LYS A 200 -17.41 -15.13 -6.33
N ALA A 201 -16.92 -15.11 -7.57
CA ALA A 201 -15.72 -15.88 -7.94
C ALA A 201 -14.49 -15.47 -7.11
N LEU A 202 -14.29 -14.18 -6.88
CA LEU A 202 -13.19 -13.68 -6.03
C LEU A 202 -13.23 -14.29 -4.63
N TRP A 203 -14.37 -14.20 -3.96
CA TRP A 203 -14.49 -14.64 -2.56
C TRP A 203 -14.55 -16.15 -2.41
N GLU A 204 -15.16 -16.87 -3.35
CA GLU A 204 -15.18 -18.34 -3.38
C GLU A 204 -13.79 -18.93 -3.67
N SER A 205 -12.89 -18.16 -4.35
CA SER A 205 -11.52 -18.59 -4.64
C SER A 205 -10.50 -18.16 -3.56
N LYS A 206 -10.92 -17.56 -2.44
CA LYS A 206 -10.03 -17.05 -1.39
C LYS A 206 -8.97 -18.08 -0.94
N ASP A 207 -9.38 -19.30 -0.66
CA ASP A 207 -8.48 -20.35 -0.18
C ASP A 207 -7.44 -20.77 -1.24
N GLU A 208 -7.80 -20.69 -2.51
CA GLU A 208 -6.88 -20.95 -3.62
C GLU A 208 -5.87 -19.81 -3.79
N ILE A 209 -6.33 -18.57 -3.64
CA ILE A 209 -5.46 -17.39 -3.63
C ILE A 209 -4.48 -17.46 -2.46
N ALA A 210 -4.95 -17.86 -1.27
CA ALA A 210 -4.10 -18.01 -0.08
C ALA A 210 -3.02 -19.09 -0.24
N LYS A 211 -3.30 -20.16 -0.99
CA LYS A 211 -2.28 -21.17 -1.33
C LYS A 211 -1.24 -20.64 -2.32
N ALA A 212 -1.66 -19.77 -3.23
CA ALA A 212 -0.78 -19.19 -4.24
C ALA A 212 0.10 -18.06 -3.71
N HIS A 213 -0.41 -17.25 -2.76
CA HIS A 213 0.31 -16.12 -2.18
C HIS A 213 -0.16 -15.81 -0.76
N ALA A 214 0.80 -15.50 0.12
CA ALA A 214 0.56 -15.26 1.55
C ALA A 214 -0.49 -14.15 1.82
N VAL A 215 -0.57 -13.10 0.99
CA VAL A 215 -1.55 -12.01 1.15
C VAL A 215 -2.99 -12.50 1.06
N GLY A 216 -3.26 -13.60 0.35
CA GLY A 216 -4.58 -14.20 0.27
C GLY A 216 -5.14 -14.67 1.62
N SER A 217 -4.25 -15.04 2.55
CA SER A 217 -4.65 -15.40 3.91
C SER A 217 -5.23 -14.23 4.70
N GLY A 218 -4.86 -13.00 4.34
CA GLY A 218 -5.39 -11.77 4.95
C GLY A 218 -6.71 -11.28 4.38
N MET A 219 -7.23 -11.90 3.33
CA MET A 219 -8.52 -11.52 2.75
C MET A 219 -9.66 -11.85 3.72
N ASP A 220 -10.48 -10.86 4.03
CA ASP A 220 -11.66 -11.01 4.88
C ASP A 220 -12.84 -10.25 4.26
N ILE A 221 -13.90 -10.99 3.93
CA ILE A 221 -15.09 -10.42 3.30
C ILE A 221 -15.77 -9.35 4.18
N ASN A 222 -15.60 -9.42 5.50
CA ASN A 222 -16.15 -8.41 6.41
C ASN A 222 -15.47 -7.05 6.25
N ASN A 223 -14.28 -7.02 5.65
CA ASN A 223 -13.51 -5.81 5.38
C ASN A 223 -13.59 -5.37 3.92
N ALA A 224 -14.44 -6.01 3.11
CA ALA A 224 -14.47 -5.83 1.65
C ALA A 224 -14.81 -4.41 1.15
N PHE A 225 -15.27 -3.52 2.02
CA PHE A 225 -15.67 -2.14 1.65
C PHE A 225 -15.58 -1.16 2.83
N VAL A 226 -14.67 -1.40 3.77
CA VAL A 226 -14.54 -0.58 4.99
C VAL A 226 -13.83 0.75 4.72
N THR A 227 -12.88 0.77 3.79
CA THR A 227 -12.03 1.95 3.52
C THR A 227 -12.24 2.54 2.12
N ILE A 228 -13.38 2.27 1.49
CA ILE A 228 -13.71 2.76 0.13
C ILE A 228 -14.15 4.22 0.09
N GLY A 229 -14.32 4.86 1.25
CA GLY A 229 -14.76 6.25 1.34
C GLY A 229 -16.18 6.45 0.79
N ASN A 230 -16.34 7.45 -0.07
CA ASN A 230 -17.60 7.74 -0.78
C ASN A 230 -17.68 7.11 -2.18
N VAL A 231 -16.74 6.27 -2.55
CA VAL A 231 -16.80 5.56 -3.84
C VAL A 231 -17.83 4.44 -3.73
N PRO A 232 -18.85 4.38 -4.60
CA PRO A 232 -19.93 3.43 -4.46
C PRO A 232 -19.48 2.00 -4.77
N LEU A 233 -20.05 1.03 -4.07
CA LEU A 233 -20.04 -0.36 -4.53
C LEU A 233 -20.79 -0.47 -5.86
N HIS A 234 -20.30 -1.34 -6.75
CA HIS A 234 -21.08 -1.70 -7.93
C HIS A 234 -22.34 -2.47 -7.52
N PRO A 235 -23.53 -2.26 -8.14
CA PRO A 235 -24.77 -2.93 -7.75
C PRO A 235 -24.63 -4.46 -7.65
N GLY A 236 -23.89 -5.09 -8.57
CA GLY A 236 -23.63 -6.54 -8.55
C GLY A 236 -22.78 -6.97 -7.34
N ALA A 237 -21.79 -6.18 -6.93
CA ALA A 237 -21.01 -6.44 -5.74
C ALA A 237 -21.86 -6.27 -4.48
N ALA A 238 -22.63 -5.17 -4.40
CA ALA A 238 -23.54 -4.91 -3.28
C ALA A 238 -24.54 -6.05 -3.09
N LYS A 239 -25.11 -6.57 -4.19
CA LYS A 239 -26.01 -7.72 -4.18
C LYS A 239 -25.37 -8.95 -3.55
N TYR A 240 -24.17 -9.31 -3.99
CA TYR A 240 -23.43 -10.46 -3.43
C TYR A 240 -23.15 -10.28 -1.94
N TYR A 241 -22.65 -9.12 -1.52
CA TYR A 241 -22.37 -8.84 -0.12
C TYR A 241 -23.63 -8.88 0.75
N THR A 242 -24.77 -8.39 0.24
CA THR A 242 -26.06 -8.49 0.92
C THR A 242 -26.49 -9.94 1.12
N GLU A 243 -26.33 -10.79 0.11
CA GLU A 243 -26.61 -12.24 0.20
C GLU A 243 -25.70 -12.95 1.22
N MET A 244 -24.45 -12.45 1.39
CA MET A 244 -23.53 -12.93 2.42
C MET A 244 -23.83 -12.36 3.82
N GLY A 245 -24.89 -11.57 3.98
CA GLY A 245 -25.34 -11.01 5.24
C GLY A 245 -24.62 -9.73 5.69
N LEU A 246 -23.87 -9.08 4.78
CA LEU A 246 -23.18 -7.82 5.08
C LEU A 246 -24.11 -6.62 4.85
N ASN A 247 -23.96 -5.61 5.70
CA ASN A 247 -24.70 -4.35 5.54
C ASN A 247 -23.95 -3.44 4.56
N VAL A 248 -24.49 -3.23 3.38
CA VAL A 248 -23.87 -2.43 2.30
C VAL A 248 -24.29 -0.96 2.28
N GLY A 249 -25.02 -0.48 3.28
CA GLY A 249 -25.50 0.91 3.41
C GLY A 249 -26.92 1.10 2.95
#